data_a6c415c6b94da3194a0da48e5c233564
#
_entry.id   a6c415c6b94da3194a0da48e5c233564
#
_cell.length_a   1.000
_cell.length_b   1.000
_cell.length_c   1.000
_cell.angle_alpha   90.00
_cell.angle_beta   90.00
_cell.angle_gamma   90.00
#
_symmetry.space_group_name_H-M   'P 1'
#
loop_
_entity.id
_entity.type
_entity.pdbx_description
1 polymer ?
#
loop_
_entity_poly.entity_id
_entity_poly.type
_entity_poly.pdbx_seq_one_letter_code
_entity_poly.pdbx_strand_id
1 'polypeptide(L)'
;VQLFLSYAEEDRERAAEIAGWLGGRGFEIYNWRDPSTRGGRFMPQIENAINRADAFLTLLSPSFIASEWCRREVELAIQREGDLHQQGREPVFVHVLQIVATRPADLGFLRSYDQVDLTAQAETEAELSILAERLRSAGVVAPDGSDAAGDPVPLFRNRVDEVERVLRGLGNASGPHFWLVVAPPQLGKTWFLNEVSKNNAQADPRWVTKQLDLRGHTDLRGNALQLLGRLFGGDAEKHSTDESAMIRHITRQLSHSEAQPHLCVLDSAELLDAETADTLRSFLSRIYLNIQESGVRNARLGLIVASRRDDQWRGVLPPPRMSILPLTEFREDVARQLLDDLAEEMDRNFSPGYRTLNAQRVHRLTEGLPALLVKCLQWVRREEWVEMERLEEQALFEHLASPYIQEGLLTGDSLLPWLEGGDRRPLETLGAAFRLLAPYRLFTQSHLRHNLARNPAFSSALENMDWSVEDLWRAISGTALLTRPLNEPWQEIYKAIRKLFYRYYYRSDDERAAAHLEACEFVASWAAGLDGKEQVIGLVECLWHQGAALRLTDPGDMAAELASSARRLSLGLRPSAAYTVAELKDYAMERMSVDEEFQDTMSNVSGLFSRLVQLVSEPPSQGLTE
;
A
#
# COMPACT_ATOMS: atom_id res chain seq x y z
N VAL A 1 -25.47 -23.54 -10.89
CA VAL A 1 -24.16 -23.03 -10.46
C VAL A 1 -23.10 -24.02 -10.90
N GLN A 2 -22.18 -23.57 -11.76
CA GLN A 2 -21.07 -24.37 -12.26
C GLN A 2 -19.83 -24.16 -11.39
N LEU A 3 -19.29 -25.25 -10.85
CA LEU A 3 -18.12 -25.25 -9.99
C LEU A 3 -16.93 -25.92 -10.65
N PHE A 4 -15.74 -25.32 -10.53
CA PHE A 4 -14.49 -25.99 -10.90
C PHE A 4 -13.86 -26.58 -9.64
N LEU A 5 -13.55 -27.88 -9.65
CA LEU A 5 -12.94 -28.58 -8.51
C LEU A 5 -11.49 -28.97 -8.80
N SER A 6 -10.55 -28.33 -8.10
CA SER A 6 -9.10 -28.60 -8.17
C SER A 6 -8.63 -29.43 -6.99
N TYR A 7 -7.90 -30.52 -7.25
CA TYR A 7 -7.36 -31.42 -6.24
C TYR A 7 -6.15 -32.21 -6.75
N ALA A 8 -5.33 -32.71 -5.84
CA ALA A 8 -4.22 -33.61 -6.18
C ALA A 8 -4.75 -35.03 -6.49
N GLU A 9 -4.01 -35.81 -7.29
CA GLU A 9 -4.44 -37.17 -7.67
C GLU A 9 -4.62 -38.09 -6.46
N GLU A 10 -3.82 -37.88 -5.44
CA GLU A 10 -3.87 -38.61 -4.17
C GLU A 10 -5.16 -38.35 -3.39
N ASP A 11 -5.83 -37.22 -3.65
CA ASP A 11 -7.05 -36.79 -2.98
C ASP A 11 -8.33 -37.15 -3.74
N ARG A 12 -8.21 -37.96 -4.81
CA ARG A 12 -9.28 -38.28 -5.77
C ARG A 12 -10.54 -38.87 -5.12
N GLU A 13 -10.37 -39.75 -4.15
CA GLU A 13 -11.52 -40.37 -3.47
C GLU A 13 -12.32 -39.31 -2.69
N ARG A 14 -11.63 -38.46 -1.95
CA ARG A 14 -12.23 -37.36 -1.21
C ARG A 14 -12.88 -36.33 -2.10
N ALA A 15 -12.25 -36.03 -3.23
CA ALA A 15 -12.81 -35.15 -4.26
C ALA A 15 -14.12 -35.71 -4.84
N ALA A 16 -14.17 -37.01 -5.10
CA ALA A 16 -15.38 -37.67 -5.59
C ALA A 16 -16.54 -37.65 -4.58
N GLU A 17 -16.25 -37.83 -3.30
CA GLU A 17 -17.26 -37.72 -2.22
C GLU A 17 -17.86 -36.32 -2.16
N ILE A 18 -17.00 -35.27 -2.14
CA ILE A 18 -17.43 -33.89 -2.08
C ILE A 18 -18.19 -33.50 -3.34
N ALA A 19 -17.70 -33.89 -4.51
CA ALA A 19 -18.35 -33.66 -5.80
C ALA A 19 -19.73 -34.33 -5.85
N GLY A 20 -19.84 -35.58 -5.39
CA GLY A 20 -21.13 -36.32 -5.32
C GLY A 20 -22.12 -35.63 -4.36
N TRP A 21 -21.65 -35.16 -3.21
CA TRP A 21 -22.48 -34.47 -2.22
C TRP A 21 -23.01 -33.12 -2.76
N LEU A 22 -22.17 -32.33 -3.43
CA LEU A 22 -22.55 -31.05 -4.07
C LEU A 22 -23.46 -31.30 -5.28
N GLY A 23 -23.13 -32.29 -6.12
CA GLY A 23 -23.95 -32.69 -7.27
C GLY A 23 -25.37 -33.10 -6.88
N GLY A 24 -25.54 -33.87 -5.78
CA GLY A 24 -26.82 -34.22 -5.22
C GLY A 24 -27.67 -33.03 -4.74
N ARG A 25 -27.06 -31.84 -4.63
CA ARG A 25 -27.71 -30.57 -4.24
C ARG A 25 -27.87 -29.57 -5.39
N GLY A 26 -27.65 -30.03 -6.63
CA GLY A 26 -27.91 -29.26 -7.85
C GLY A 26 -26.74 -28.40 -8.34
N PHE A 27 -25.53 -28.61 -7.83
CA PHE A 27 -24.34 -28.00 -8.38
C PHE A 27 -23.79 -28.83 -9.56
N GLU A 28 -23.39 -28.15 -10.61
CA GLU A 28 -22.73 -28.76 -11.77
C GLU A 28 -21.21 -28.65 -11.59
N ILE A 29 -20.53 -29.80 -11.43
CA ILE A 29 -19.11 -29.81 -11.11
C ILE A 29 -18.28 -30.18 -12.31
N TYR A 30 -17.41 -29.27 -12.75
CA TYR A 30 -16.42 -29.55 -13.76
C TYR A 30 -15.19 -30.19 -13.12
N ASN A 31 -14.98 -31.47 -13.50
CA ASN A 31 -13.80 -32.24 -13.09
C ASN A 31 -13.05 -32.66 -14.36
N TRP A 32 -11.95 -31.96 -14.67
CA TRP A 32 -11.14 -32.23 -15.86
C TRP A 32 -10.43 -33.60 -15.84
N ARG A 33 -10.32 -34.22 -14.67
CA ARG A 33 -9.76 -35.58 -14.51
C ARG A 33 -10.76 -36.68 -14.87
N ASP A 34 -12.00 -36.34 -15.07
CA ASP A 34 -12.99 -37.29 -15.58
C ASP A 34 -12.65 -37.69 -17.00
N PRO A 35 -12.53 -39.02 -17.32
CA PRO A 35 -12.25 -39.52 -18.63
C PRO A 35 -13.21 -39.02 -19.72
N SER A 36 -14.44 -38.69 -19.39
CA SER A 36 -15.46 -38.19 -20.33
C SER A 36 -15.18 -36.77 -20.84
N THR A 37 -14.31 -36.00 -20.14
CA THR A 37 -13.95 -34.62 -20.51
C THR A 37 -12.67 -34.51 -21.31
N ARG A 38 -11.99 -35.63 -21.61
CA ARG A 38 -10.71 -35.65 -22.35
C ARG A 38 -10.90 -35.50 -23.83
N GLY A 39 -10.47 -34.36 -24.42
CA GLY A 39 -10.39 -34.14 -25.87
C GLY A 39 -9.73 -32.80 -26.21
N GLY A 40 -8.53 -32.81 -26.81
CA GLY A 40 -7.87 -31.64 -27.37
C GLY A 40 -6.66 -31.11 -26.56
N ARG A 41 -6.23 -29.88 -26.84
CA ARG A 41 -5.11 -29.22 -26.15
C ARG A 41 -5.51 -28.87 -24.71
N PHE A 42 -4.80 -29.44 -23.75
CA PHE A 42 -5.18 -29.56 -22.35
C PHE A 42 -5.29 -28.23 -21.59
N MET A 43 -4.31 -27.34 -21.71
CA MET A 43 -4.29 -26.06 -20.95
C MET A 43 -5.41 -25.07 -21.34
N PRO A 44 -5.70 -24.81 -22.61
CA PRO A 44 -6.79 -23.91 -22.99
C PRO A 44 -8.18 -24.38 -22.54
N GLN A 45 -8.36 -25.69 -22.32
CA GLN A 45 -9.65 -26.23 -21.84
C GLN A 45 -9.86 -25.99 -20.37
N ILE A 46 -8.78 -26.08 -19.56
CA ILE A 46 -8.82 -25.79 -18.13
C ILE A 46 -9.07 -24.30 -17.92
N GLU A 47 -8.32 -23.44 -18.61
CA GLU A 47 -8.53 -22.01 -18.58
C GLU A 47 -9.97 -21.61 -18.96
N ASN A 48 -10.50 -22.20 -20.03
CA ASN A 48 -11.90 -21.99 -20.43
C ASN A 48 -12.89 -22.49 -19.37
N ALA A 49 -12.61 -23.61 -18.70
CA ALA A 49 -13.49 -24.16 -17.67
C ALA A 49 -13.47 -23.29 -16.41
N ILE A 50 -12.30 -22.82 -15.97
CA ILE A 50 -12.17 -21.87 -14.85
C ILE A 50 -12.89 -20.56 -15.19
N ASN A 51 -12.73 -20.05 -16.42
CA ASN A 51 -13.39 -18.82 -16.86
C ASN A 51 -14.92 -18.90 -16.94
N ARG A 52 -15.47 -20.11 -17.11
CA ARG A 52 -16.92 -20.37 -17.15
C ARG A 52 -17.52 -20.73 -15.79
N ALA A 53 -16.69 -21.15 -14.85
CA ALA A 53 -17.16 -21.52 -13.53
C ALA A 53 -17.71 -20.28 -12.78
N ASP A 54 -18.74 -20.53 -11.98
CA ASP A 54 -19.29 -19.53 -11.07
C ASP A 54 -18.45 -19.45 -9.78
N ALA A 55 -17.80 -20.56 -9.39
CA ALA A 55 -16.83 -20.60 -8.30
C ALA A 55 -15.77 -21.69 -8.51
N PHE A 56 -14.61 -21.49 -7.89
CA PHE A 56 -13.46 -22.39 -7.90
C PHE A 56 -13.26 -22.98 -6.50
N LEU A 57 -13.31 -24.30 -6.41
CA LEU A 57 -13.08 -25.03 -5.17
C LEU A 57 -11.72 -25.70 -5.22
N THR A 58 -10.91 -25.56 -4.18
CA THR A 58 -9.62 -26.25 -4.07
C THR A 58 -9.60 -27.16 -2.84
N LEU A 59 -9.21 -28.43 -3.02
CA LEU A 59 -9.03 -29.37 -1.91
C LEU A 59 -7.61 -29.30 -1.38
N LEU A 60 -7.46 -28.63 -0.25
CA LEU A 60 -6.16 -28.38 0.35
C LEU A 60 -5.64 -29.59 1.11
N SER A 61 -4.51 -30.14 0.66
CA SER A 61 -3.75 -31.21 1.28
C SER A 61 -2.23 -30.99 1.07
N PRO A 62 -1.35 -31.71 1.75
CA PRO A 62 0.08 -31.69 1.45
C PRO A 62 0.40 -32.06 0.00
N SER A 63 -0.32 -33.02 -0.60
CA SER A 63 -0.16 -33.44 -2.00
C SER A 63 -0.58 -32.32 -2.95
N PHE A 64 -1.66 -31.61 -2.63
CA PHE A 64 -2.11 -30.45 -3.37
C PHE A 64 -1.04 -29.36 -3.41
N ILE A 65 -0.46 -29.02 -2.26
CA ILE A 65 0.60 -27.99 -2.13
C ILE A 65 1.86 -28.36 -2.92
N ALA A 66 2.21 -29.64 -2.95
CA ALA A 66 3.36 -30.16 -3.70
C ALA A 66 3.15 -30.19 -5.22
N SER A 67 1.89 -30.15 -5.68
CA SER A 67 1.54 -30.27 -7.10
C SER A 67 1.73 -28.93 -7.83
N GLU A 68 2.67 -28.85 -8.77
CA GLU A 68 2.83 -27.70 -9.67
C GLU A 68 1.56 -27.44 -10.51
N TRP A 69 0.86 -28.52 -10.86
CA TRP A 69 -0.37 -28.43 -11.63
C TRP A 69 -1.50 -27.76 -10.86
N CYS A 70 -1.75 -28.18 -9.64
CA CYS A 70 -2.76 -27.57 -8.77
C CYS A 70 -2.45 -26.10 -8.47
N ARG A 71 -1.16 -25.75 -8.28
CA ARG A 71 -0.73 -24.36 -8.14
C ARG A 71 -1.11 -23.51 -9.34
N ARG A 72 -0.91 -24.02 -10.54
CA ARG A 72 -1.24 -23.30 -11.76
C ARG A 72 -2.75 -23.11 -11.96
N GLU A 73 -3.56 -24.10 -11.59
CA GLU A 73 -5.03 -23.96 -11.60
C GLU A 73 -5.49 -22.87 -10.64
N VAL A 74 -4.91 -22.80 -9.44
CA VAL A 74 -5.21 -21.74 -8.47
C VAL A 74 -4.76 -20.38 -8.96
N GLU A 75 -3.58 -20.25 -9.59
CA GLU A 75 -3.14 -19.00 -10.22
C GLU A 75 -4.14 -18.49 -11.25
N LEU A 76 -4.64 -19.37 -12.13
CA LEU A 76 -5.68 -19.03 -13.09
C LEU A 76 -6.99 -18.61 -12.42
N ALA A 77 -7.38 -19.29 -11.35
CA ALA A 77 -8.58 -18.95 -10.60
C ALA A 77 -8.46 -17.58 -9.92
N ILE A 78 -7.30 -17.24 -9.32
CA ILE A 78 -7.04 -15.94 -8.75
C ILE A 78 -7.04 -14.84 -9.82
N GLN A 79 -6.45 -15.13 -10.98
CA GLN A 79 -6.52 -14.21 -12.11
C GLN A 79 -7.96 -13.96 -12.54
N ARG A 80 -8.78 -15.01 -12.62
CA ARG A 80 -10.20 -14.92 -12.93
C ARG A 80 -10.99 -14.14 -11.87
N GLU A 81 -10.71 -14.35 -10.59
CA GLU A 81 -11.28 -13.58 -9.48
C GLU A 81 -10.94 -12.08 -9.61
N GLY A 82 -9.68 -11.76 -9.94
CA GLY A 82 -9.25 -10.40 -10.25
C GLY A 82 -10.00 -9.78 -11.43
N ASP A 83 -10.23 -10.55 -12.50
CA ASP A 83 -11.00 -10.12 -13.67
C ASP A 83 -12.49 -9.87 -13.32
N LEU A 84 -13.08 -10.71 -12.47
CA LEU A 84 -14.44 -10.55 -11.99
C LEU A 84 -14.57 -9.30 -11.13
N HIS A 85 -13.61 -9.04 -10.24
CA HIS A 85 -13.56 -7.80 -9.45
C HIS A 85 -13.41 -6.56 -10.36
N GLN A 86 -12.62 -6.64 -11.43
CA GLN A 86 -12.51 -5.55 -12.40
C GLN A 86 -13.82 -5.29 -13.17
N GLN A 87 -14.67 -6.31 -13.30
CA GLN A 87 -15.99 -6.20 -13.93
C GLN A 87 -17.08 -5.70 -12.95
N GLY A 88 -16.70 -5.31 -11.73
CA GLY A 88 -17.65 -4.87 -10.69
C GLY A 88 -18.45 -6.03 -10.08
N ARG A 89 -18.00 -7.25 -10.28
CA ARG A 89 -18.53 -8.43 -9.59
C ARG A 89 -17.63 -8.71 -8.40
N GLU A 90 -18.20 -8.93 -7.23
CA GLU A 90 -17.49 -9.34 -6.02
C GLU A 90 -17.91 -10.73 -5.52
N PRO A 91 -17.87 -11.78 -6.33
CA PRO A 91 -17.99 -13.11 -5.77
C PRO A 91 -16.66 -13.46 -5.07
N VAL A 92 -16.72 -14.06 -3.91
CA VAL A 92 -15.64 -14.91 -3.44
C VAL A 92 -15.58 -16.08 -4.42
N PHE A 93 -14.69 -15.98 -5.42
CA PHE A 93 -14.61 -16.96 -6.49
C PHE A 93 -13.81 -18.20 -6.07
N VAL A 94 -12.74 -17.99 -5.29
CA VAL A 94 -11.87 -19.06 -4.79
C VAL A 94 -12.26 -19.48 -3.38
N HIS A 95 -12.61 -20.76 -3.21
CA HIS A 95 -12.95 -21.37 -1.92
C HIS A 95 -11.95 -22.47 -1.58
N VAL A 96 -11.35 -22.40 -0.39
CA VAL A 96 -10.35 -23.35 0.09
C VAL A 96 -11.00 -24.36 1.04
N LEU A 97 -11.01 -25.64 0.65
CA LEU A 97 -11.55 -26.75 1.43
C LEU A 97 -10.38 -27.55 2.02
N GLN A 98 -10.10 -27.38 3.29
CA GLN A 98 -9.02 -28.08 3.96
C GLN A 98 -9.46 -29.51 4.30
N ILE A 99 -8.93 -30.50 3.58
CA ILE A 99 -9.27 -31.92 3.79
C ILE A 99 -8.24 -32.65 4.66
N VAL A 100 -7.04 -32.12 4.80
CA VAL A 100 -5.98 -32.60 5.67
C VAL A 100 -5.38 -31.42 6.40
N ALA A 101 -5.14 -31.55 7.71
CA ALA A 101 -4.50 -30.51 8.50
C ALA A 101 -3.13 -30.14 7.91
N THR A 102 -3.01 -28.92 7.43
CA THR A 102 -1.79 -28.38 6.81
C THR A 102 -1.20 -27.29 7.69
N ARG A 103 0.13 -27.15 7.70
CA ARG A 103 0.75 -26.09 8.49
C ARG A 103 0.46 -24.73 7.86
N PRO A 104 0.13 -23.70 8.63
CA PRO A 104 -0.12 -22.36 8.09
C PRO A 104 1.02 -21.80 7.22
N ALA A 105 2.26 -22.25 7.46
CA ALA A 105 3.43 -21.86 6.67
C ALA A 105 3.43 -22.43 5.25
N ASP A 106 2.77 -23.56 5.03
CA ASP A 106 2.74 -24.27 3.75
C ASP A 106 1.61 -23.77 2.83
N LEU A 107 0.71 -22.91 3.35
CA LEU A 107 -0.48 -22.44 2.64
C LEU A 107 -0.17 -21.33 1.60
N GLY A 108 0.98 -20.67 1.69
CA GLY A 108 1.32 -19.58 0.79
C GLY A 108 0.23 -18.51 0.72
N PHE A 109 -0.15 -18.12 -0.49
CA PHE A 109 -1.20 -17.13 -0.74
C PHE A 109 -2.63 -17.64 -0.42
N LEU A 110 -2.87 -18.95 -0.37
CA LEU A 110 -4.17 -19.51 0.00
C LEU A 110 -4.55 -19.23 1.46
N ARG A 111 -3.60 -18.78 2.27
CA ARG A 111 -3.85 -18.37 3.66
C ARG A 111 -4.77 -17.13 3.77
N SER A 112 -4.82 -16.30 2.74
CA SER A 112 -5.67 -15.11 2.71
C SER A 112 -7.12 -15.40 2.39
N TYR A 113 -7.43 -16.62 1.97
CA TYR A 113 -8.79 -17.07 1.66
C TYR A 113 -9.45 -17.71 2.88
N ASP A 114 -10.76 -17.55 2.98
CA ASP A 114 -11.58 -18.21 3.99
C ASP A 114 -11.55 -19.73 3.77
N GLN A 115 -11.16 -20.47 4.81
CA GLN A 115 -10.96 -21.91 4.74
C GLN A 115 -12.13 -22.66 5.39
N VAL A 116 -12.69 -23.58 4.65
CA VAL A 116 -13.70 -24.52 5.17
C VAL A 116 -12.96 -25.75 5.68
N ASP A 117 -13.05 -26.02 6.98
CA ASP A 117 -12.36 -27.16 7.60
C ASP A 117 -13.17 -28.46 7.44
N LEU A 118 -12.68 -29.35 6.58
CA LEU A 118 -13.24 -30.66 6.32
C LEU A 118 -12.36 -31.80 6.87
N THR A 119 -11.44 -31.49 7.79
CA THR A 119 -10.54 -32.49 8.39
C THR A 119 -11.28 -33.43 9.38
N ALA A 120 -12.33 -32.94 10.01
CA ALA A 120 -13.17 -33.72 10.92
C ALA A 120 -14.36 -34.36 10.17
N GLN A 121 -14.33 -35.66 10.01
CA GLN A 121 -15.33 -36.40 9.23
C GLN A 121 -16.78 -36.24 9.76
N ALA A 122 -16.93 -36.02 11.06
CA ALA A 122 -18.23 -35.85 11.71
C ALA A 122 -18.89 -34.48 11.43
N GLU A 123 -18.12 -33.45 11.08
CA GLU A 123 -18.59 -32.10 10.85
C GLU A 123 -18.66 -31.74 9.35
N THR A 124 -18.16 -32.61 8.48
CA THR A 124 -18.07 -32.39 7.02
C THR A 124 -19.41 -31.99 6.39
N GLU A 125 -20.52 -32.64 6.75
CA GLU A 125 -21.84 -32.34 6.18
C GLU A 125 -22.38 -30.97 6.60
N ALA A 126 -22.10 -30.53 7.81
CA ALA A 126 -22.50 -29.21 8.29
C ALA A 126 -21.72 -28.12 7.57
N GLU A 127 -20.40 -28.26 7.47
CA GLU A 127 -19.53 -27.32 6.78
C GLU A 127 -19.81 -27.24 5.27
N LEU A 128 -20.03 -28.39 4.61
CA LEU A 128 -20.44 -28.41 3.20
C LEU A 128 -21.82 -27.78 2.98
N SER A 129 -22.73 -27.88 3.98
CA SER A 129 -24.04 -27.23 3.89
C SER A 129 -23.91 -25.71 3.95
N ILE A 130 -23.07 -25.19 4.83
CA ILE A 130 -22.74 -23.76 4.91
C ILE A 130 -22.09 -23.28 3.60
N LEU A 131 -21.14 -24.04 3.06
CA LEU A 131 -20.52 -23.74 1.77
C LEU A 131 -21.57 -23.73 0.64
N ALA A 132 -22.46 -24.72 0.58
CA ALA A 132 -23.50 -24.80 -0.44
C ALA A 132 -24.47 -23.60 -0.38
N GLU A 133 -24.79 -23.11 0.80
CA GLU A 133 -25.60 -21.90 0.98
C GLU A 133 -24.85 -20.67 0.46
N ARG A 134 -23.58 -20.52 0.81
CA ARG A 134 -22.71 -19.44 0.29
C ARG A 134 -22.59 -19.48 -1.24
N LEU A 135 -22.40 -20.67 -1.82
CA LEU A 135 -22.29 -20.84 -3.27
C LEU A 135 -23.60 -20.53 -4.01
N ARG A 136 -24.77 -20.82 -3.40
CA ARG A 136 -26.07 -20.45 -3.96
C ARG A 136 -26.30 -18.94 -3.92
N SER A 137 -25.94 -18.30 -2.82
CA SER A 137 -26.06 -16.85 -2.69
C SER A 137 -25.08 -16.10 -3.62
N ALA A 138 -23.92 -16.68 -3.92
CA ALA A 138 -22.96 -16.13 -4.88
C ALA A 138 -23.37 -16.38 -6.34
N GLY A 139 -24.09 -17.46 -6.64
CA GLY A 139 -24.51 -17.85 -8.00
C GLY A 139 -25.82 -17.24 -8.51
N VAL A 140 -26.54 -16.47 -7.67
CA VAL A 140 -27.83 -15.82 -8.04
C VAL A 140 -27.61 -14.40 -8.54
N VAL A 141 -26.63 -14.16 -9.41
CA VAL A 141 -26.61 -12.95 -10.22
C VAL A 141 -27.00 -13.31 -11.64
N ALA A 142 -28.32 -13.34 -11.88
CA ALA A 142 -28.89 -13.39 -13.23
C ALA A 142 -28.52 -12.13 -14.02
N PRO A 143 -28.36 -12.24 -15.35
CA PRO A 143 -28.06 -11.09 -16.22
C PRO A 143 -29.36 -10.34 -16.57
N ASP A 144 -30.06 -9.78 -15.62
CA ASP A 144 -31.12 -8.80 -15.88
C ASP A 144 -31.25 -7.85 -14.72
N GLY A 145 -31.17 -6.56 -15.07
CA GLY A 145 -31.22 -5.46 -14.13
C GLY A 145 -32.50 -5.42 -13.32
N SER A 146 -32.40 -5.74 -12.08
CA SER A 146 -33.21 -5.20 -10.98
C SER A 146 -32.60 -5.60 -9.65
N ASP A 147 -32.19 -4.62 -8.88
CA ASP A 147 -32.12 -4.54 -7.42
C ASP A 147 -32.00 -5.86 -6.62
N ALA A 148 -30.79 -6.39 -6.53
CA ALA A 148 -30.37 -7.14 -5.36
C ALA A 148 -29.22 -6.33 -4.74
N ALA A 149 -29.43 -5.82 -3.54
CA ALA A 149 -28.46 -5.09 -2.77
C ALA A 149 -27.28 -6.02 -2.41
N GLY A 150 -26.40 -6.21 -3.37
CA GLY A 150 -25.03 -6.62 -3.13
C GLY A 150 -24.35 -5.41 -2.51
N ASP A 151 -23.55 -5.64 -1.48
CA ASP A 151 -22.82 -4.58 -0.79
C ASP A 151 -22.16 -3.63 -1.81
N PRO A 152 -22.63 -2.41 -1.97
CA PRO A 152 -21.91 -1.47 -2.81
C PRO A 152 -20.56 -1.25 -2.16
N VAL A 153 -19.50 -1.57 -2.88
CA VAL A 153 -18.18 -1.12 -2.52
C VAL A 153 -18.28 0.38 -2.31
N PRO A 154 -17.90 0.87 -1.15
CA PRO A 154 -17.92 2.30 -0.97
C PRO A 154 -16.92 2.89 -1.93
N LEU A 155 -17.44 3.31 -3.08
CA LEU A 155 -17.24 4.61 -3.62
C LEU A 155 -15.81 5.09 -3.61
N PHE A 156 -15.17 4.85 -4.73
CA PHE A 156 -14.03 5.66 -5.16
C PHE A 156 -14.48 7.12 -5.33
N ARG A 157 -14.84 7.82 -4.23
CA ARG A 157 -15.35 9.20 -4.32
C ARG A 157 -14.31 10.28 -4.13
N ASN A 158 -13.13 9.97 -3.63
CA ASN A 158 -12.28 11.04 -3.10
C ASN A 158 -11.03 11.41 -3.87
N ARG A 159 -10.74 10.79 -4.98
CA ARG A 159 -9.60 11.18 -5.82
C ARG A 159 -10.05 11.73 -7.16
N VAL A 160 -11.20 12.37 -7.15
CA VAL A 160 -11.80 12.96 -8.36
C VAL A 160 -10.84 13.98 -8.98
N ASP A 161 -10.25 14.85 -8.15
CA ASP A 161 -9.31 15.88 -8.61
C ASP A 161 -8.04 15.27 -9.21
N GLU A 162 -7.51 14.21 -8.59
CA GLU A 162 -6.33 13.50 -9.11
C GLU A 162 -6.65 12.74 -10.40
N VAL A 163 -7.80 12.07 -10.46
CA VAL A 163 -8.27 11.39 -11.70
C VAL A 163 -8.47 12.42 -12.81
N GLU A 164 -9.19 13.50 -12.55
CA GLU A 164 -9.39 14.57 -13.52
C GLU A 164 -8.09 15.23 -13.96
N ARG A 165 -7.12 15.40 -13.06
CA ARG A 165 -5.79 15.94 -13.39
C ARG A 165 -5.09 15.04 -14.40
N VAL A 166 -5.10 13.72 -14.18
CA VAL A 166 -4.50 12.75 -15.10
C VAL A 166 -5.25 12.77 -16.44
N LEU A 167 -6.58 12.68 -16.43
CA LEU A 167 -7.39 12.66 -17.66
C LEU A 167 -7.24 13.95 -18.46
N ARG A 168 -7.25 15.13 -17.82
CA ARG A 168 -6.98 16.41 -18.48
C ARG A 168 -5.56 16.46 -19.05
N GLY A 169 -4.58 15.95 -18.30
CA GLY A 169 -3.20 15.88 -18.79
C GLY A 169 -3.06 14.98 -20.02
N LEU A 170 -3.74 13.84 -20.05
CA LEU A 170 -3.79 12.95 -21.21
C LEU A 170 -4.51 13.60 -22.39
N GLY A 171 -5.67 14.24 -22.18
CA GLY A 171 -6.48 14.89 -23.22
C GLY A 171 -5.75 16.08 -23.88
N ASN A 172 -4.98 16.83 -23.12
CA ASN A 172 -4.24 18.01 -23.58
C ASN A 172 -2.83 17.69 -24.13
N ALA A 173 -2.37 16.45 -23.99
CA ALA A 173 -1.03 16.07 -24.39
C ALA A 173 -0.91 16.03 -25.93
N SER A 174 0.00 16.85 -26.46
CA SER A 174 0.40 16.87 -27.88
C SER A 174 1.57 15.92 -28.13
N GLY A 175 1.55 14.70 -27.56
CA GLY A 175 2.61 13.70 -27.67
C GLY A 175 2.67 12.81 -26.41
N PRO A 176 3.68 11.93 -26.32
CA PRO A 176 3.82 11.04 -25.17
C PRO A 176 3.85 11.80 -23.84
N HIS A 177 3.10 11.32 -22.85
CA HIS A 177 3.09 11.85 -21.50
C HIS A 177 3.20 10.70 -20.48
N PHE A 178 4.09 10.89 -19.51
CA PHE A 178 4.37 9.93 -18.46
C PHE A 178 3.82 10.43 -17.12
N TRP A 179 3.04 9.59 -16.47
CA TRP A 179 2.55 9.81 -15.11
C TRP A 179 3.18 8.79 -14.17
N LEU A 180 3.85 9.26 -13.14
CA LEU A 180 4.34 8.43 -12.06
C LEU A 180 3.43 8.61 -10.85
N VAL A 181 2.66 7.58 -10.52
CA VAL A 181 1.81 7.54 -9.34
C VAL A 181 2.59 6.89 -8.20
N VAL A 182 2.88 7.67 -7.17
CA VAL A 182 3.71 7.22 -6.05
C VAL A 182 2.88 7.16 -4.78
N ALA A 183 2.91 6.03 -4.12
CA ALA A 183 2.33 5.89 -2.79
C ALA A 183 2.84 4.64 -2.08
N PRO A 184 2.97 4.66 -0.76
CA PRO A 184 3.16 3.47 0.06
C PRO A 184 2.08 2.40 -0.17
N PRO A 185 2.26 1.19 0.39
CA PRO A 185 1.21 0.18 0.40
C PRO A 185 -0.10 0.72 0.99
N GLN A 186 -1.22 0.16 0.56
CA GLN A 186 -2.55 0.41 1.13
C GLN A 186 -3.14 1.82 0.92
N LEU A 187 -2.51 2.67 0.10
CA LEU A 187 -3.03 4.01 -0.25
C LEU A 187 -3.93 4.04 -1.49
N GLY A 188 -4.38 2.88 -1.97
CA GLY A 188 -5.37 2.80 -3.03
C GLY A 188 -4.83 3.08 -4.43
N LYS A 189 -3.53 2.80 -4.73
CA LYS A 189 -2.96 2.93 -6.08
C LYS A 189 -3.75 2.18 -7.13
N THR A 190 -3.96 0.88 -6.92
CA THR A 190 -4.69 0.02 -7.86
C THR A 190 -6.11 0.53 -8.11
N TRP A 191 -6.82 0.95 -7.07
CA TRP A 191 -8.15 1.54 -7.21
C TRP A 191 -8.14 2.82 -8.04
N PHE A 192 -7.15 3.69 -7.78
CA PHE A 192 -6.95 4.90 -8.56
C PHE A 192 -6.72 4.60 -10.04
N LEU A 193 -5.86 3.63 -10.35
CA LEU A 193 -5.57 3.21 -11.73
C LEU A 193 -6.81 2.65 -12.43
N ASN A 194 -7.59 1.83 -11.73
CA ASN A 194 -8.84 1.27 -12.25
C ASN A 194 -9.86 2.39 -12.56
N GLU A 195 -9.98 3.39 -11.70
CA GLU A 195 -10.88 4.52 -11.93
C GLU A 195 -10.41 5.41 -13.09
N VAL A 196 -9.10 5.66 -13.22
CA VAL A 196 -8.55 6.35 -14.41
C VAL A 196 -8.84 5.56 -15.67
N SER A 197 -8.64 4.24 -15.67
CA SER A 197 -8.89 3.36 -16.81
C SER A 197 -10.37 3.35 -17.20
N LYS A 198 -11.28 3.27 -16.21
CA LYS A 198 -12.73 3.28 -16.41
C LYS A 198 -13.21 4.61 -17.00
N ASN A 199 -12.81 5.74 -16.41
CA ASN A 199 -13.18 7.06 -16.90
C ASN A 199 -12.58 7.33 -18.29
N ASN A 200 -11.35 6.88 -18.54
CA ASN A 200 -10.72 7.00 -19.84
C ASN A 200 -11.48 6.21 -20.93
N ALA A 201 -12.00 5.02 -20.61
CA ALA A 201 -12.80 4.22 -21.54
C ALA A 201 -14.11 4.91 -21.95
N GLN A 202 -14.61 5.87 -21.16
CA GLN A 202 -15.79 6.67 -21.45
C GLN A 202 -15.47 7.97 -22.21
N ALA A 203 -14.18 8.35 -22.30
CA ALA A 203 -13.76 9.57 -23.00
C ALA A 203 -13.91 9.45 -24.52
N ASP A 204 -14.05 10.62 -25.21
CA ASP A 204 -14.06 10.71 -26.67
C ASP A 204 -12.92 11.66 -27.12
N PRO A 205 -11.96 11.21 -27.97
CA PRO A 205 -11.83 9.88 -28.56
C PRO A 205 -11.43 8.80 -27.53
N ARG A 206 -11.92 7.58 -27.69
CA ARG A 206 -11.61 6.47 -26.80
C ARG A 206 -10.16 6.06 -26.93
N TRP A 207 -9.46 6.02 -25.80
CA TRP A 207 -8.11 5.51 -25.72
C TRP A 207 -8.12 3.97 -25.73
N VAL A 208 -7.15 3.36 -26.41
CA VAL A 208 -6.87 1.94 -26.22
C VAL A 208 -6.11 1.80 -24.90
N THR A 209 -6.78 1.30 -23.87
CA THR A 209 -6.18 1.13 -22.54
C THR A 209 -5.65 -0.29 -22.37
N LYS A 210 -4.39 -0.42 -21.96
CA LYS A 210 -3.75 -1.66 -21.53
C LYS A 210 -3.24 -1.48 -20.12
N GLN A 211 -3.70 -2.33 -19.21
CA GLN A 211 -3.29 -2.32 -17.80
C GLN A 211 -2.65 -3.64 -17.43
N LEU A 212 -1.51 -3.59 -16.76
CA LEU A 212 -0.77 -4.73 -16.24
C LEU A 212 -0.46 -4.50 -14.76
N ASP A 213 -0.76 -5.49 -13.93
CA ASP A 213 -0.32 -5.55 -12.53
C ASP A 213 0.78 -6.61 -12.40
N LEU A 214 1.98 -6.18 -12.03
CA LEU A 214 3.14 -7.07 -11.92
C LEU A 214 3.04 -8.07 -10.76
N ARG A 215 2.08 -7.94 -9.86
CA ARG A 215 1.80 -8.96 -8.85
C ARG A 215 1.33 -10.27 -9.48
N GLY A 216 0.48 -10.16 -10.51
CA GLY A 216 -0.03 -11.30 -11.27
C GLY A 216 0.91 -11.80 -12.39
N HIS A 217 2.02 -11.11 -12.67
CA HIS A 217 2.90 -11.38 -13.81
C HIS A 217 4.36 -11.49 -13.42
N THR A 218 4.71 -12.56 -12.68
CA THR A 218 6.08 -12.80 -12.21
C THR A 218 7.07 -13.02 -13.35
N ASP A 219 6.61 -13.59 -14.45
CA ASP A 219 7.37 -13.82 -15.70
C ASP A 219 7.82 -12.51 -16.38
N LEU A 220 7.13 -11.41 -16.14
CA LEU A 220 7.46 -10.11 -16.74
C LEU A 220 8.42 -9.27 -15.90
N ARG A 221 8.64 -9.62 -14.64
CA ARG A 221 9.45 -8.81 -13.68
C ARG A 221 10.92 -8.71 -14.08
N GLY A 222 11.45 -9.70 -14.77
CA GLY A 222 12.83 -9.77 -15.28
C GLY A 222 12.93 -9.66 -16.81
N ASN A 223 11.89 -9.19 -17.54
CA ASN A 223 11.91 -9.15 -19.00
C ASN A 223 11.23 -7.90 -19.57
N ALA A 224 12.01 -6.84 -19.75
CA ALA A 224 11.50 -5.55 -20.26
C ALA A 224 10.88 -5.63 -21.65
N LEU A 225 11.38 -6.49 -22.55
CA LEU A 225 10.83 -6.63 -23.90
C LEU A 225 9.47 -7.32 -23.90
N GLN A 226 9.31 -8.38 -23.11
CA GLN A 226 8.01 -9.02 -22.97
C GLN A 226 7.00 -8.09 -22.30
N LEU A 227 7.43 -7.33 -21.28
CA LEU A 227 6.61 -6.33 -20.63
C LEU A 227 6.11 -5.26 -21.61
N LEU A 228 6.99 -4.72 -22.45
CA LEU A 228 6.61 -3.78 -23.52
C LEU A 228 5.65 -4.44 -24.53
N GLY A 229 5.92 -5.66 -24.94
CA GLY A 229 5.03 -6.40 -25.85
C GLY A 229 3.61 -6.53 -25.29
N ARG A 230 3.49 -6.86 -24.00
CA ARG A 230 2.19 -6.94 -23.31
C ARG A 230 1.51 -5.58 -23.18
N LEU A 231 2.25 -4.52 -22.82
CA LEU A 231 1.71 -3.16 -22.67
C LEU A 231 1.19 -2.58 -23.99
N PHE A 232 1.87 -2.82 -25.10
CA PHE A 232 1.44 -2.31 -26.40
C PHE A 232 0.56 -3.30 -27.18
N GLY A 233 0.66 -4.59 -26.87
CA GLY A 233 -0.19 -5.65 -27.42
C GLY A 233 -0.01 -5.93 -28.92
N GLY A 234 -0.82 -6.85 -29.46
CA GLY A 234 -0.88 -7.14 -30.89
C GLY A 234 0.45 -7.64 -31.46
N ASP A 235 0.88 -7.04 -32.59
CA ASP A 235 2.12 -7.44 -33.27
C ASP A 235 3.39 -7.07 -32.50
N ALA A 236 3.31 -6.21 -31.46
CA ALA A 236 4.44 -5.90 -30.60
C ALA A 236 4.96 -7.15 -29.86
N GLU A 237 4.08 -8.07 -29.47
CA GLU A 237 4.46 -9.32 -28.82
C GLU A 237 5.35 -10.22 -29.72
N LYS A 238 5.20 -10.13 -31.03
CA LYS A 238 6.00 -10.89 -32.01
C LYS A 238 7.47 -10.44 -32.06
N HIS A 239 7.76 -9.25 -31.55
CA HIS A 239 9.10 -8.65 -31.51
C HIS A 239 9.76 -8.73 -30.14
N SER A 240 9.28 -9.57 -29.24
CA SER A 240 9.76 -9.70 -27.86
C SER A 240 11.23 -10.11 -27.71
N THR A 241 11.92 -10.45 -28.81
CA THR A 241 13.35 -10.82 -28.84
C THR A 241 14.25 -9.78 -29.52
N ASP A 242 13.69 -8.77 -30.22
CA ASP A 242 14.45 -7.73 -30.91
C ASP A 242 14.02 -6.33 -30.45
N GLU A 243 14.85 -5.73 -29.62
CA GLU A 243 14.66 -4.39 -29.07
C GLU A 243 14.39 -3.33 -30.15
N SER A 244 15.24 -3.29 -31.17
CA SER A 244 15.14 -2.27 -32.22
C SER A 244 13.90 -2.46 -33.09
N ALA A 245 13.52 -3.70 -33.36
CA ALA A 245 12.29 -4.00 -34.05
C ALA A 245 11.05 -3.64 -33.23
N MET A 246 11.08 -3.93 -31.94
CA MET A 246 10.02 -3.56 -30.99
C MET A 246 9.80 -2.04 -30.97
N ILE A 247 10.86 -1.27 -30.74
CA ILE A 247 10.78 0.19 -30.67
C ILE A 247 10.30 0.78 -31.99
N ARG A 248 10.82 0.31 -33.14
CA ARG A 248 10.34 0.76 -34.45
C ARG A 248 8.87 0.41 -34.69
N HIS A 249 8.43 -0.78 -34.25
CA HIS A 249 7.05 -1.21 -34.39
C HIS A 249 6.12 -0.31 -33.57
N ILE A 250 6.42 -0.11 -32.29
CA ILE A 250 5.63 0.75 -31.39
C ILE A 250 5.60 2.18 -31.92
N THR A 251 6.76 2.73 -32.32
CA THR A 251 6.82 4.09 -32.86
C THR A 251 5.95 4.23 -34.11
N ARG A 252 5.99 3.25 -35.02
CA ARG A 252 5.13 3.25 -36.23
C ARG A 252 3.66 3.17 -35.87
N GLN A 253 3.28 2.27 -34.95
CA GLN A 253 1.89 2.12 -34.49
C GLN A 253 1.33 3.44 -33.92
N LEU A 254 2.12 4.17 -33.15
CA LEU A 254 1.72 5.44 -32.53
C LEU A 254 1.78 6.63 -33.49
N SER A 255 2.50 6.51 -34.61
CA SER A 255 2.75 7.60 -35.54
C SER A 255 1.81 7.62 -36.76
N HIS A 256 0.92 6.66 -36.89
CA HIS A 256 -0.09 6.70 -37.96
C HIS A 256 -1.10 7.84 -37.74
N SER A 257 -1.50 8.53 -38.79
CA SER A 257 -2.41 9.67 -38.75
C SER A 257 -3.81 9.33 -38.18
N GLU A 258 -4.21 8.07 -38.27
CA GLU A 258 -5.48 7.54 -37.76
C GLU A 258 -5.30 6.69 -36.49
N ALA A 259 -4.09 6.73 -35.87
CA ALA A 259 -3.82 5.94 -34.70
C ALA A 259 -4.71 6.37 -33.52
N GLN A 260 -5.36 5.38 -32.92
CA GLN A 260 -6.08 5.61 -31.66
C GLN A 260 -5.08 5.99 -30.56
N PRO A 261 -5.46 6.87 -29.64
CA PRO A 261 -4.65 7.16 -28.45
C PRO A 261 -4.43 5.89 -27.63
N HIS A 262 -3.22 5.69 -27.12
CA HIS A 262 -2.87 4.54 -26.29
C HIS A 262 -2.62 4.97 -24.85
N LEU A 263 -3.24 4.29 -23.89
CA LEU A 263 -2.97 4.40 -22.46
C LEU A 263 -2.41 3.08 -21.95
N CYS A 264 -1.14 3.10 -21.57
CA CYS A 264 -0.48 1.97 -20.93
C CYS A 264 -0.41 2.23 -19.42
N VAL A 265 -0.91 1.31 -18.63
CA VAL A 265 -0.94 1.40 -17.15
C VAL A 265 -0.15 0.22 -16.58
N LEU A 266 0.88 0.52 -15.80
CA LEU A 266 1.72 -0.46 -15.12
C LEU A 266 1.56 -0.28 -13.61
N ASP A 267 0.95 -1.25 -12.95
CA ASP A 267 0.84 -1.28 -11.48
C ASP A 267 1.93 -2.15 -10.86
N SER A 268 2.26 -1.83 -9.62
CA SER A 268 3.25 -2.55 -8.80
C SER A 268 4.66 -2.56 -9.41
N ALA A 269 5.05 -1.46 -10.04
CA ALA A 269 6.31 -1.34 -10.77
C ALA A 269 7.56 -1.42 -9.88
N GLU A 270 7.41 -1.35 -8.56
CA GLU A 270 8.47 -1.65 -7.58
C GLU A 270 8.92 -3.11 -7.58
N LEU A 271 8.15 -4.01 -8.21
CA LEU A 271 8.49 -5.44 -8.31
C LEU A 271 9.43 -5.75 -9.46
N LEU A 272 9.71 -4.79 -10.34
CA LEU A 272 10.74 -4.96 -11.36
C LEU A 272 12.13 -5.01 -10.72
N ASP A 273 12.99 -5.90 -11.21
CA ASP A 273 14.39 -5.81 -10.87
C ASP A 273 15.03 -4.53 -11.45
N ALA A 274 16.16 -4.13 -10.89
CA ALA A 274 16.80 -2.87 -11.26
C ALA A 274 17.21 -2.81 -12.75
N GLU A 275 17.69 -3.92 -13.31
CA GLU A 275 18.11 -4.02 -14.70
C GLU A 275 16.92 -3.89 -15.65
N THR A 276 15.83 -4.59 -15.35
CA THR A 276 14.59 -4.51 -16.14
C THR A 276 13.97 -3.11 -16.06
N ALA A 277 13.95 -2.48 -14.89
CA ALA A 277 13.46 -1.11 -14.72
C ALA A 277 14.32 -0.11 -15.52
N ASP A 278 15.65 -0.23 -15.50
CA ASP A 278 16.57 0.60 -16.27
C ASP A 278 16.39 0.42 -17.77
N THR A 279 16.25 -0.83 -18.20
CA THR A 279 16.01 -1.18 -19.60
C THR A 279 14.68 -0.61 -20.08
N LEU A 280 13.61 -0.77 -19.29
CA LEU A 280 12.29 -0.21 -19.62
C LEU A 280 12.32 1.32 -19.72
N ARG A 281 13.02 2.00 -18.80
CA ARG A 281 13.23 3.46 -18.87
C ARG A 281 13.94 3.88 -20.16
N SER A 282 15.00 3.16 -20.51
CA SER A 282 15.73 3.41 -21.76
C SER A 282 14.84 3.26 -23.00
N PHE A 283 14.00 2.20 -23.03
CA PHE A 283 13.06 1.98 -24.14
C PHE A 283 12.02 3.09 -24.24
N LEU A 284 11.43 3.50 -23.14
CA LEU A 284 10.45 4.58 -23.10
C LEU A 284 11.07 5.91 -23.58
N SER A 285 12.27 6.22 -23.15
CA SER A 285 13.00 7.41 -23.62
C SER A 285 13.28 7.35 -25.13
N ARG A 286 13.65 6.19 -25.67
CA ARG A 286 13.90 6.01 -27.10
C ARG A 286 12.62 6.07 -27.93
N ILE A 287 11.52 5.49 -27.45
CA ILE A 287 10.21 5.61 -28.12
C ILE A 287 9.81 7.09 -28.18
N TYR A 288 9.99 7.84 -27.08
CA TYR A 288 9.72 9.27 -27.03
C TYR A 288 10.55 10.04 -28.06
N LEU A 289 11.87 9.82 -28.11
CA LEU A 289 12.76 10.49 -29.07
C LEU A 289 12.38 10.17 -30.51
N ASN A 290 12.12 8.90 -30.84
CA ASN A 290 11.71 8.49 -32.17
C ASN A 290 10.38 9.14 -32.62
N ILE A 291 9.42 9.30 -31.70
CA ILE A 291 8.17 10.00 -31.97
C ILE A 291 8.44 11.48 -32.24
N GLN A 292 9.32 12.12 -31.48
CA GLN A 292 9.70 13.52 -31.70
C GLN A 292 10.40 13.73 -33.06
N GLU A 293 11.34 12.84 -33.41
CA GLU A 293 12.08 12.89 -34.69
C GLU A 293 11.19 12.62 -35.89
N SER A 294 10.15 11.80 -35.73
CA SER A 294 9.20 11.51 -36.83
C SER A 294 8.33 12.70 -37.23
N GLY A 295 8.38 13.80 -36.47
CA GLY A 295 7.61 15.02 -36.75
C GLY A 295 6.09 14.86 -36.57
N VAL A 296 5.63 13.73 -36.04
CA VAL A 296 4.21 13.46 -35.83
C VAL A 296 3.71 14.22 -34.60
N ARG A 297 3.00 15.33 -34.86
CA ARG A 297 2.49 16.21 -33.79
C ARG A 297 1.34 15.61 -32.96
N ASN A 298 0.71 14.53 -33.41
CA ASN A 298 -0.51 13.99 -32.82
C ASN A 298 -0.36 12.58 -32.22
N ALA A 299 0.87 12.08 -32.04
CA ALA A 299 1.06 10.79 -31.37
C ALA A 299 0.63 10.91 -29.91
N ARG A 300 -0.52 10.32 -29.56
CA ARG A 300 -1.04 10.33 -28.19
C ARG A 300 -0.71 9.03 -27.49
N LEU A 301 0.28 9.08 -26.61
CA LEU A 301 0.65 7.99 -25.73
C LEU A 301 0.61 8.50 -24.28
N GLY A 302 -0.26 7.94 -23.48
CA GLY A 302 -0.23 8.05 -22.02
C GLY A 302 0.45 6.81 -21.44
N LEU A 303 1.40 7.02 -20.54
CA LEU A 303 1.95 5.94 -19.73
C LEU A 303 1.79 6.32 -18.25
N ILE A 304 1.11 5.47 -17.51
CA ILE A 304 0.96 5.61 -16.06
C ILE A 304 1.70 4.45 -15.40
N VAL A 305 2.70 4.77 -14.59
CA VAL A 305 3.41 3.80 -13.78
C VAL A 305 3.07 4.05 -12.32
N ALA A 306 2.52 3.06 -11.65
CA ALA A 306 2.31 3.12 -10.21
C ALA A 306 3.42 2.34 -9.50
N SER A 307 4.07 3.02 -8.57
CA SER A 307 5.16 2.46 -7.78
C SER A 307 5.05 2.90 -6.33
N ARG A 308 5.67 2.15 -5.44
CA ARG A 308 5.81 2.54 -4.03
C ARG A 308 6.91 3.58 -3.84
N ARG A 309 7.82 3.71 -4.80
CA ARG A 309 8.99 4.60 -4.76
C ARG A 309 9.14 5.32 -6.11
N ASP A 310 9.69 6.51 -6.07
CA ASP A 310 9.89 7.34 -7.25
C ASP A 310 11.32 7.36 -7.78
N ASP A 311 12.30 6.97 -6.97
CA ASP A 311 13.72 7.05 -7.27
C ASP A 311 14.12 6.32 -8.56
N GLN A 312 13.51 5.17 -8.81
CA GLN A 312 13.75 4.39 -10.03
C GLN A 312 13.18 5.03 -11.31
N TRP A 313 12.18 5.90 -11.19
CA TRP A 313 11.40 6.40 -12.32
C TRP A 313 11.62 7.88 -12.62
N ARG A 314 12.38 8.59 -11.79
CA ARG A 314 12.67 10.01 -12.01
C ARG A 314 13.53 10.20 -13.27
N GLY A 315 13.17 11.19 -14.08
CA GLY A 315 13.93 11.55 -15.28
C GLY A 315 13.73 10.64 -16.50
N VAL A 316 12.72 9.75 -16.50
CA VAL A 316 12.40 8.92 -17.68
C VAL A 316 12.08 9.76 -18.91
N LEU A 317 11.32 10.84 -18.73
CA LEU A 317 11.06 11.84 -19.77
C LEU A 317 11.39 13.24 -19.25
N PRO A 318 11.75 14.18 -20.14
CA PRO A 318 12.00 15.57 -19.74
C PRO A 318 10.70 16.27 -19.32
N PRO A 319 10.74 17.20 -18.37
CA PRO A 319 9.61 18.11 -18.14
C PRO A 319 9.31 18.91 -19.43
N PRO A 320 8.05 19.18 -19.76
CA PRO A 320 6.81 18.92 -19.03
C PRO A 320 6.13 17.59 -19.36
N ARG A 321 6.84 16.62 -19.94
CA ARG A 321 6.29 15.34 -20.40
C ARG A 321 6.21 14.27 -19.30
N MET A 322 6.70 14.59 -18.12
CA MET A 322 6.63 13.74 -16.94
C MET A 322 5.94 14.48 -15.81
N SER A 323 4.95 13.84 -15.21
CA SER A 323 4.24 14.33 -14.03
C SER A 323 4.33 13.30 -12.90
N ILE A 324 4.62 13.74 -11.70
CA ILE A 324 4.60 12.90 -10.50
C ILE A 324 3.33 13.22 -9.72
N LEU A 325 2.57 12.19 -9.39
CA LEU A 325 1.35 12.26 -8.61
C LEU A 325 1.52 11.45 -7.33
N PRO A 326 1.86 12.07 -6.20
CA PRO A 326 1.83 11.39 -4.92
C PRO A 326 0.38 11.18 -4.49
N LEU A 327 0.02 9.95 -4.11
CA LEU A 327 -1.23 9.69 -3.43
C LEU A 327 -0.97 9.73 -1.92
N THR A 328 -1.75 10.54 -1.23
CA THR A 328 -1.65 10.74 0.22
C THR A 328 -2.83 10.08 0.94
N GLU A 329 -2.79 10.07 2.26
CA GLU A 329 -3.92 9.69 3.10
C GLU A 329 -5.16 10.54 2.83
N PHE A 330 -6.32 10.02 3.15
CA PHE A 330 -7.57 10.76 3.11
C PHE A 330 -7.66 11.72 4.30
N ARG A 331 -8.17 12.91 4.04
CA ARG A 331 -8.44 13.90 5.08
C ARG A 331 -9.74 13.56 5.83
N GLU A 332 -9.96 14.23 6.94
CA GLU A 332 -11.15 14.05 7.80
C GLU A 332 -12.46 14.29 7.04
N ASP A 333 -12.48 15.28 6.14
CA ASP A 333 -13.68 15.60 5.34
C ASP A 333 -14.12 14.41 4.45
N VAL A 334 -13.18 13.59 4.02
CA VAL A 334 -13.43 12.36 3.26
C VAL A 334 -14.02 11.26 4.13
N ALA A 335 -13.43 11.04 5.30
CA ALA A 335 -13.99 10.09 6.25
C ALA A 335 -15.44 10.45 6.58
N ARG A 336 -15.74 11.75 6.71
CA ARG A 336 -17.11 12.25 6.91
C ARG A 336 -18.03 11.96 5.74
N GLN A 337 -17.60 12.25 4.50
CA GLN A 337 -18.39 11.95 3.31
C GLN A 337 -18.73 10.47 3.19
N LEU A 338 -17.73 9.59 3.41
CA LEU A 338 -17.94 8.15 3.35
C LEU A 338 -18.88 7.64 4.46
N LEU A 339 -18.83 8.24 5.65
CA LEU A 339 -19.76 7.92 6.73
C LEU A 339 -21.18 8.45 6.43
N ASP A 340 -21.30 9.63 5.80
CA ASP A 340 -22.57 10.18 5.38
C ASP A 340 -23.23 9.30 4.30
N ASP A 341 -22.46 8.86 3.32
CA ASP A 341 -22.91 7.91 2.29
C ASP A 341 -23.37 6.58 2.90
N LEU A 342 -22.59 6.04 3.86
CA LEU A 342 -22.96 4.81 4.56
C LEU A 342 -24.24 4.99 5.40
N ALA A 343 -24.40 6.15 6.07
CA ALA A 343 -25.60 6.47 6.85
C ALA A 343 -26.84 6.58 5.95
N GLU A 344 -26.71 7.20 4.78
CA GLU A 344 -27.77 7.29 3.78
C GLU A 344 -28.18 5.91 3.27
N GLU A 345 -27.19 5.07 2.94
CA GLU A 345 -27.41 3.69 2.51
C GLU A 345 -28.14 2.84 3.57
N MET A 346 -27.79 3.03 4.86
CA MET A 346 -28.42 2.34 5.97
C MET A 346 -29.75 2.96 6.42
N ASP A 347 -30.27 3.95 5.70
CA ASP A 347 -31.46 4.74 6.06
C ASP A 347 -31.39 5.33 7.49
N ARG A 348 -30.19 5.78 7.88
CA ARG A 348 -29.93 6.38 9.21
C ARG A 348 -29.82 7.89 9.11
N ASN A 349 -30.57 8.58 9.94
CA ASN A 349 -30.54 10.05 10.00
C ASN A 349 -29.87 10.52 11.30
N PHE A 350 -28.61 10.91 11.20
CA PHE A 350 -27.82 11.41 12.33
C PHE A 350 -27.74 12.94 12.35
N SER A 351 -27.65 13.51 13.57
CA SER A 351 -27.41 14.94 13.69
C SER A 351 -26.06 15.36 13.10
N PRO A 352 -25.89 16.58 12.58
CA PRO A 352 -24.62 17.03 12.03
C PRO A 352 -23.43 16.93 13.02
N GLY A 353 -23.66 17.25 14.29
CA GLY A 353 -22.64 17.14 15.33
C GLY A 353 -22.18 15.69 15.56
N TYR A 354 -23.12 14.77 15.55
CA TYR A 354 -22.85 13.34 15.68
C TYR A 354 -22.00 12.81 14.50
N ARG A 355 -22.35 13.16 13.27
CA ARG A 355 -21.60 12.79 12.07
C ARG A 355 -20.16 13.31 12.12
N THR A 356 -19.98 14.57 12.53
CA THR A 356 -18.63 15.17 12.67
C THR A 356 -17.79 14.43 13.70
N LEU A 357 -18.36 14.14 14.88
CA LEU A 357 -17.64 13.43 15.95
C LEU A 357 -17.17 12.03 15.50
N ASN A 358 -18.04 11.29 14.83
CA ASN A 358 -17.72 9.96 14.32
C ASN A 358 -16.71 10.00 13.18
N ALA A 359 -16.79 10.99 12.29
CA ALA A 359 -15.81 11.18 11.23
C ALA A 359 -14.40 11.44 11.82
N GLN A 360 -14.30 12.30 12.84
CA GLN A 360 -13.06 12.55 13.55
C GLN A 360 -12.51 11.30 14.21
N ARG A 361 -13.39 10.52 14.84
CA ARG A 361 -13.00 9.27 15.50
C ARG A 361 -12.48 8.24 14.50
N VAL A 362 -13.20 8.02 13.41
CA VAL A 362 -12.78 7.09 12.34
C VAL A 362 -11.49 7.56 11.68
N HIS A 363 -11.36 8.86 11.41
CA HIS A 363 -10.14 9.42 10.83
C HIS A 363 -8.93 9.22 11.76
N ARG A 364 -9.05 9.52 13.06
CA ARG A 364 -7.98 9.26 14.04
C ARG A 364 -7.64 7.78 14.19
N LEU A 365 -8.65 6.90 14.09
CA LEU A 365 -8.45 5.46 14.14
C LEU A 365 -7.64 4.94 12.94
N THR A 366 -7.93 5.46 11.77
CA THR A 366 -7.39 4.99 10.49
C THR A 366 -6.20 5.80 9.98
N GLU A 367 -5.92 6.97 10.61
CA GLU A 367 -4.98 7.98 10.12
C GLU A 367 -5.23 8.34 8.64
N GLY A 368 -6.47 8.19 8.19
CA GLY A 368 -6.88 8.43 6.81
C GLY A 368 -6.38 7.39 5.79
N LEU A 369 -5.82 6.25 6.21
CA LEU A 369 -5.42 5.19 5.28
C LEU A 369 -6.64 4.57 4.59
N PRO A 370 -6.75 4.64 3.26
CA PRO A 370 -7.95 4.23 2.53
C PRO A 370 -8.37 2.78 2.81
N ALA A 371 -7.43 1.84 2.82
CA ALA A 371 -7.75 0.44 3.03
C ALA A 371 -8.25 0.16 4.45
N LEU A 372 -7.68 0.81 5.48
CA LEU A 372 -8.15 0.68 6.85
C LEU A 372 -9.49 1.40 7.06
N LEU A 373 -9.69 2.55 6.39
CA LEU A 373 -10.96 3.27 6.40
C LEU A 373 -12.09 2.40 5.82
N VAL A 374 -11.86 1.73 4.70
CA VAL A 374 -12.83 0.79 4.12
C VAL A 374 -13.14 -0.38 5.07
N LYS A 375 -12.13 -0.99 5.69
CA LYS A 375 -12.34 -2.03 6.72
C LYS A 375 -13.21 -1.50 7.89
N CYS A 376 -12.95 -0.29 8.34
CA CYS A 376 -13.72 0.35 9.40
C CYS A 376 -15.20 0.55 8.97
N LEU A 377 -15.44 1.05 7.77
CA LEU A 377 -16.80 1.23 7.24
C LEU A 377 -17.54 -0.09 7.05
N GLN A 378 -16.86 -1.13 6.56
CA GLN A 378 -17.44 -2.47 6.44
C GLN A 378 -17.78 -3.06 7.80
N TRP A 379 -16.95 -2.83 8.82
CA TRP A 379 -17.24 -3.25 10.18
C TRP A 379 -18.45 -2.51 10.76
N VAL A 380 -18.51 -1.18 10.63
CA VAL A 380 -19.65 -0.35 11.06
C VAL A 380 -20.96 -0.82 10.43
N ARG A 381 -20.93 -1.20 9.14
CA ARG A 381 -22.10 -1.74 8.43
C ARG A 381 -22.61 -3.04 9.04
N ARG A 382 -21.73 -3.95 9.48
CA ARG A 382 -22.08 -5.24 10.06
C ARG A 382 -22.54 -5.16 11.51
N GLU A 383 -21.78 -4.42 12.32
CA GLU A 383 -21.96 -4.36 13.78
C GLU A 383 -22.85 -3.18 14.23
N GLU A 384 -23.35 -2.41 13.29
CA GLU A 384 -24.08 -1.17 13.50
C GLU A 384 -23.27 -0.05 14.17
N TRP A 385 -23.75 1.18 14.03
CA TRP A 385 -23.15 2.42 14.59
C TRP A 385 -23.02 2.39 16.11
N VAL A 386 -23.92 1.67 16.79
CA VAL A 386 -23.98 1.59 18.25
C VAL A 386 -22.68 1.02 18.84
N GLU A 387 -22.11 0.00 18.20
CA GLU A 387 -20.87 -0.61 18.70
C GLU A 387 -19.66 0.34 18.53
N MET A 388 -19.60 1.13 17.46
CA MET A 388 -18.56 2.12 17.29
C MET A 388 -18.58 3.18 18.41
N GLU A 389 -19.76 3.51 18.96
CA GLU A 389 -19.88 4.45 20.07
C GLU A 389 -19.55 3.85 21.43
N ARG A 390 -19.93 2.58 21.63
CA ARG A 390 -19.76 1.90 22.93
C ARG A 390 -18.33 1.55 23.23
N LEU A 391 -17.51 1.26 22.21
CA LEU A 391 -16.11 0.89 22.42
C LEU A 391 -15.26 2.14 22.71
N GLU A 392 -14.38 2.05 23.69
CA GLU A 392 -13.34 3.03 23.89
C GLU A 392 -12.39 3.08 22.68
N GLU A 393 -11.74 4.23 22.46
CA GLU A 393 -10.88 4.42 21.28
C GLU A 393 -9.75 3.39 21.19
N GLN A 394 -9.16 3.01 22.31
CA GLN A 394 -8.11 1.99 22.36
C GLN A 394 -8.63 0.61 22.02
N ALA A 395 -9.79 0.21 22.56
CA ALA A 395 -10.42 -1.06 22.24
C ALA A 395 -10.80 -1.16 20.77
N LEU A 396 -11.32 -0.07 20.19
CA LEU A 396 -11.63 0.02 18.77
C LEU A 396 -10.36 -0.08 17.90
N PHE A 397 -9.27 0.54 18.32
CA PHE A 397 -7.97 0.43 17.66
C PHE A 397 -7.45 -1.02 17.68
N GLU A 398 -7.52 -1.68 18.81
CA GLU A 398 -7.09 -3.09 18.95
C GLU A 398 -7.94 -4.03 18.09
N HIS A 399 -9.22 -3.74 17.96
CA HIS A 399 -10.14 -4.56 17.17
C HIS A 399 -9.95 -4.38 15.64
N LEU A 400 -9.75 -3.16 15.16
CA LEU A 400 -9.74 -2.84 13.73
C LEU A 400 -8.34 -2.56 13.17
N ALA A 401 -7.56 -1.73 13.85
CA ALA A 401 -6.26 -1.29 13.34
C ALA A 401 -5.15 -2.29 13.63
N SER A 402 -5.14 -2.95 14.79
CA SER A 402 -4.09 -3.90 15.13
C SER A 402 -4.02 -5.11 14.18
N PRO A 403 -5.14 -5.80 13.84
CA PRO A 403 -5.12 -6.85 12.82
C PRO A 403 -4.66 -6.32 11.46
N TYR A 404 -5.13 -5.14 11.06
CA TYR A 404 -4.70 -4.52 9.80
C TYR A 404 -3.19 -4.27 9.75
N ILE A 405 -2.58 -3.81 10.86
CA ILE A 405 -1.13 -3.60 10.93
C ILE A 405 -0.40 -4.94 10.78
N GLN A 406 -0.84 -5.98 11.48
CA GLN A 406 -0.21 -7.31 11.43
C GLN A 406 -0.36 -7.98 10.06
N GLU A 407 -1.55 -7.94 9.49
CA GLU A 407 -1.91 -8.67 8.27
C GLU A 407 -1.67 -7.88 6.99
N GLY A 408 -1.63 -6.55 7.08
CA GLY A 408 -1.51 -5.65 5.93
C GLY A 408 -0.17 -4.91 5.82
N LEU A 409 0.40 -4.44 6.94
CA LEU A 409 1.61 -3.63 6.92
C LEU A 409 2.88 -4.40 7.32
N LEU A 410 2.78 -5.32 8.29
CA LEU A 410 3.91 -6.14 8.77
C LEU A 410 3.99 -7.49 8.05
N THR A 411 3.67 -7.52 6.77
CA THR A 411 3.70 -8.71 5.92
C THR A 411 4.90 -8.73 4.99
N GLY A 412 5.21 -9.90 4.43
CA GLY A 412 6.26 -10.04 3.41
C GLY A 412 6.03 -9.10 2.23
N ASP A 413 4.81 -9.05 1.70
CA ASP A 413 4.48 -8.21 0.56
C ASP A 413 4.67 -6.71 0.81
N SER A 414 4.46 -6.26 2.04
CA SER A 414 4.63 -4.85 2.40
C SER A 414 6.06 -4.49 2.76
N LEU A 415 6.77 -5.37 3.46
CA LEU A 415 8.12 -5.10 3.98
C LEU A 415 9.21 -5.57 3.02
N LEU A 416 9.10 -6.78 2.52
CA LEU A 416 10.14 -7.43 1.72
C LEU A 416 9.50 -8.12 0.49
N PRO A 417 8.94 -7.37 -0.47
CA PRO A 417 8.27 -7.96 -1.63
C PRO A 417 9.19 -8.80 -2.53
N TRP A 418 10.52 -8.70 -2.32
CA TRP A 418 11.54 -9.48 -3.04
C TRP A 418 12.04 -10.70 -2.26
N LEU A 419 11.60 -10.90 -0.99
CA LEU A 419 12.02 -12.03 -0.18
C LEU A 419 11.20 -13.26 -0.56
N GLU A 420 11.77 -14.11 -1.37
CA GLU A 420 11.24 -15.45 -1.67
C GLU A 420 11.66 -16.41 -0.57
N GLY A 421 10.69 -17.01 0.12
CA GLY A 421 10.96 -18.05 1.12
C GLY A 421 10.18 -17.92 2.42
N GLY A 422 9.96 -19.04 3.09
CA GLY A 422 9.13 -19.14 4.30
C GLY A 422 9.81 -18.69 5.61
N ASP A 423 11.00 -18.07 5.56
CA ASP A 423 11.68 -17.58 6.77
C ASP A 423 11.03 -16.28 7.25
N ARG A 424 10.38 -16.33 8.42
CA ARG A 424 9.72 -15.17 9.04
C ARG A 424 10.64 -14.32 9.90
N ARG A 425 11.83 -14.78 10.24
CA ARG A 425 12.77 -14.04 11.10
C ARG A 425 13.10 -12.64 10.60
N PRO A 426 13.34 -12.41 9.28
CA PRO A 426 13.54 -11.07 8.75
C PRO A 426 12.33 -10.14 8.97
N LEU A 427 11.10 -10.65 8.85
CA LEU A 427 9.89 -9.86 9.06
C LEU A 427 9.70 -9.47 10.52
N GLU A 428 9.92 -10.39 11.44
CA GLU A 428 9.85 -10.13 12.88
C GLU A 428 10.92 -9.10 13.30
N THR A 429 12.12 -9.22 12.74
CA THR A 429 13.22 -8.29 12.99
C THR A 429 12.92 -6.89 12.43
N LEU A 430 12.37 -6.78 11.22
CA LEU A 430 11.93 -5.51 10.68
C LEU A 430 10.78 -4.90 11.50
N GLY A 431 9.81 -5.71 11.93
CA GLY A 431 8.75 -5.28 12.83
C GLY A 431 9.29 -4.70 14.14
N ALA A 432 10.29 -5.37 14.74
CA ALA A 432 10.96 -4.87 15.94
C ALA A 432 11.76 -3.59 15.67
N ALA A 433 12.40 -3.45 14.50
CA ALA A 433 13.08 -2.23 14.10
C ALA A 433 12.09 -1.07 13.92
N PHE A 434 10.95 -1.30 13.28
CA PHE A 434 9.89 -0.29 13.14
C PHE A 434 9.29 0.12 14.50
N ARG A 435 9.21 -0.79 15.47
CA ARG A 435 8.87 -0.43 16.84
C ARG A 435 9.82 0.62 17.40
N LEU A 436 11.14 0.38 17.27
CA LEU A 436 12.15 1.30 17.78
C LEU A 436 12.18 2.64 17.05
N LEU A 437 11.79 2.67 15.78
CA LEU A 437 11.81 3.87 14.94
C LEU A 437 10.47 4.63 14.91
N ALA A 438 9.37 4.02 15.33
CA ALA A 438 8.04 4.63 15.30
C ALA A 438 7.91 5.96 16.08
N PRO A 439 8.62 6.18 17.20
CA PRO A 439 8.61 7.49 17.88
C PRO A 439 9.22 8.61 17.04
N TYR A 440 10.19 8.32 16.17
CA TYR A 440 10.91 9.34 15.40
C TYR A 440 10.16 9.75 14.15
N ARG A 441 10.06 11.06 13.89
CA ARG A 441 9.55 11.58 12.62
C ARG A 441 10.60 11.45 11.53
N LEU A 442 11.83 11.82 11.87
CA LEU A 442 13.00 11.71 11.01
C LEU A 442 14.08 10.89 11.72
N PHE A 443 14.75 10.03 11.00
CA PHE A 443 15.82 9.20 11.57
C PHE A 443 16.91 8.89 10.55
N THR A 444 18.06 8.54 11.07
CA THR A 444 19.23 8.08 10.32
C THR A 444 19.68 6.71 10.86
N GLN A 445 20.68 6.12 10.23
CA GLN A 445 21.30 4.90 10.75
C GLN A 445 21.82 5.04 12.21
N SER A 446 22.21 6.25 12.62
CA SER A 446 22.67 6.52 13.99
C SER A 446 21.57 6.32 15.04
N HIS A 447 20.31 6.67 14.71
CA HIS A 447 19.15 6.41 15.54
C HIS A 447 18.94 4.90 15.73
N LEU A 448 19.05 4.14 14.64
CA LEU A 448 18.93 2.69 14.70
C LEU A 448 20.04 2.07 15.57
N ARG A 449 21.29 2.46 15.36
CA ARG A 449 22.44 1.98 16.17
C ARG A 449 22.27 2.28 17.65
N HIS A 450 21.82 3.49 18.00
CA HIS A 450 21.56 3.87 19.39
C HIS A 450 20.52 2.96 20.05
N ASN A 451 19.38 2.78 19.39
CA ASN A 451 18.29 1.96 19.93
C ASN A 451 18.67 0.48 20.03
N LEU A 452 19.47 -0.04 19.08
CA LEU A 452 20.00 -1.40 19.13
C LEU A 452 20.93 -1.61 20.32
N ALA A 453 21.85 -0.67 20.57
CA ALA A 453 22.79 -0.76 21.70
C ALA A 453 22.07 -0.82 23.07
N ARG A 454 20.87 -0.29 23.16
CA ARG A 454 20.03 -0.31 24.37
C ARG A 454 19.06 -1.50 24.45
N ASN A 455 19.02 -2.33 23.39
CA ASN A 455 18.12 -3.48 23.33
C ASN A 455 18.90 -4.78 23.02
N PRO A 456 19.51 -5.42 24.03
CA PRO A 456 20.34 -6.61 23.85
C PRO A 456 19.61 -7.79 23.18
N ALA A 457 18.32 -7.95 23.47
CA ALA A 457 17.52 -9.02 22.89
C ALA A 457 17.41 -8.86 21.37
N PHE A 458 17.31 -7.62 20.88
CA PHE A 458 17.26 -7.34 19.46
C PHE A 458 18.63 -7.52 18.79
N SER A 459 19.72 -7.11 19.47
CA SER A 459 21.09 -7.36 18.98
C SER A 459 21.35 -8.85 18.81
N SER A 460 20.93 -9.69 19.77
CA SER A 460 21.03 -11.14 19.67
C SER A 460 20.17 -11.72 18.52
N ALA A 461 19.03 -11.13 18.21
CA ALA A 461 18.21 -11.54 17.06
C ALA A 461 18.92 -11.29 15.74
N LEU A 462 19.64 -10.17 15.60
CA LEU A 462 20.47 -9.88 14.40
C LEU A 462 21.64 -10.86 14.26
N GLU A 463 22.34 -11.14 15.36
CA GLU A 463 23.44 -12.13 15.37
C GLU A 463 22.94 -13.51 14.92
N ASN A 464 21.77 -13.94 15.37
CA ASN A 464 21.15 -15.21 14.97
C ASN A 464 20.79 -15.30 13.48
N MET A 465 20.68 -14.15 12.80
CA MET A 465 20.43 -14.06 11.36
C MET A 465 21.69 -13.78 10.54
N ASP A 466 22.84 -13.61 11.19
CA ASP A 466 24.08 -13.14 10.57
C ASP A 466 23.90 -11.78 9.84
N TRP A 467 23.06 -10.92 10.42
CA TRP A 467 22.82 -9.57 9.93
C TRP A 467 23.63 -8.54 10.71
N SER A 468 24.36 -7.71 9.96
CA SER A 468 24.95 -6.49 10.49
C SER A 468 23.90 -5.38 10.65
N VAL A 469 24.25 -4.31 11.36
CA VAL A 469 23.40 -3.10 11.43
C VAL A 469 23.22 -2.48 10.05
N GLU A 470 24.22 -2.58 9.20
CA GLU A 470 24.20 -2.14 7.81
C GLU A 470 23.21 -2.94 6.96
N ASP A 471 23.13 -4.25 7.17
CA ASP A 471 22.17 -5.11 6.47
C ASP A 471 20.75 -4.79 6.90
N LEU A 472 20.52 -4.63 8.21
CA LEU A 472 19.25 -4.19 8.74
C LEU A 472 18.86 -2.80 8.19
N TRP A 473 19.80 -1.85 8.17
CA TRP A 473 19.56 -0.51 7.61
C TRP A 473 19.20 -0.58 6.13
N ARG A 474 19.90 -1.41 5.36
CA ARG A 474 19.60 -1.65 3.94
C ARG A 474 18.22 -2.27 3.76
N ALA A 475 17.86 -3.25 4.59
CA ALA A 475 16.55 -3.88 4.56
C ALA A 475 15.44 -2.87 4.91
N ILE A 476 15.58 -2.09 6.00
CA ILE A 476 14.64 -1.01 6.36
C ILE A 476 14.51 -0.01 5.22
N SER A 477 15.64 0.49 4.69
CA SER A 477 15.67 1.48 3.59
C SER A 477 15.08 0.96 2.28
N GLY A 478 15.06 -0.35 2.12
CA GLY A 478 14.43 -1.02 0.98
C GLY A 478 12.92 -1.18 1.12
N THR A 479 12.36 -1.05 2.33
CA THR A 479 10.91 -1.20 2.52
C THR A 479 10.12 -0.10 1.82
N ALA A 480 8.90 -0.41 1.46
CA ALA A 480 7.99 0.55 0.85
C ALA A 480 7.32 1.50 1.88
N LEU A 481 7.64 1.33 3.16
CA LEU A 481 7.04 2.13 4.24
C LEU A 481 7.79 3.42 4.52
N LEU A 482 8.96 3.61 3.88
CA LEU A 482 9.78 4.81 4.06
C LEU A 482 9.60 5.80 2.92
N THR A 483 9.61 7.06 3.29
CA THR A 483 9.81 8.19 2.39
C THR A 483 11.21 8.77 2.61
N ARG A 484 11.78 9.34 1.55
CA ARG A 484 13.04 10.08 1.64
C ARG A 484 12.75 11.54 1.37
N PRO A 485 12.97 12.43 2.34
CA PRO A 485 12.94 13.86 2.06
C PRO A 485 13.93 14.19 0.92
N LEU A 486 13.52 15.07 0.02
CA LEU A 486 14.35 15.48 -1.11
C LEU A 486 15.66 16.12 -0.61
N ASN A 487 16.79 15.55 -1.04
CA ASN A 487 18.15 16.05 -0.75
C ASN A 487 18.62 15.99 0.71
N GLU A 488 18.02 15.13 1.55
CA GLU A 488 18.44 14.97 2.94
C GLU A 488 18.89 13.53 3.24
N PRO A 489 19.88 13.32 4.13
CA PRO A 489 20.32 11.97 4.53
C PRO A 489 19.34 11.26 5.46
N TRP A 490 18.28 11.96 5.84
CA TRP A 490 17.23 11.49 6.74
C TRP A 490 16.24 10.59 6.02
N GLN A 491 15.64 9.71 6.78
CA GLN A 491 14.50 8.91 6.36
C GLN A 491 13.34 9.13 7.32
N GLU A 492 12.12 8.92 6.83
CA GLU A 492 10.92 8.94 7.63
C GLU A 492 10.04 7.73 7.29
N ILE A 493 9.38 7.17 8.28
CA ILE A 493 8.26 6.27 8.02
C ILE A 493 7.10 7.13 7.54
N TYR A 494 6.40 6.69 6.51
CA TYR A 494 5.22 7.38 6.01
C TYR A 494 4.30 7.78 7.17
N LYS A 495 3.95 9.07 7.26
CA LYS A 495 3.37 9.72 8.46
C LYS A 495 2.19 8.94 9.07
N ALA A 496 1.21 8.56 8.25
CA ALA A 496 0.05 7.81 8.73
C ALA A 496 0.44 6.41 9.27
N ILE A 497 1.35 5.71 8.58
CA ILE A 497 1.84 4.39 9.00
C ILE A 497 2.65 4.50 10.30
N ARG A 498 3.50 5.54 10.42
CA ARG A 498 4.27 5.80 11.64
C ARG A 498 3.37 6.01 12.85
N LYS A 499 2.32 6.81 12.71
CA LYS A 499 1.34 7.06 13.78
C LYS A 499 0.59 5.78 14.17
N LEU A 500 0.22 4.94 13.20
CA LEU A 500 -0.37 3.63 13.50
C LEU A 500 0.61 2.71 14.22
N PHE A 501 1.86 2.61 13.76
CA PHE A 501 2.89 1.83 14.43
C PHE A 501 3.16 2.34 15.85
N TYR A 502 3.25 3.65 16.01
CA TYR A 502 3.44 4.26 17.32
C TYR A 502 2.31 3.87 18.29
N ARG A 503 1.04 3.94 17.88
CA ARG A 503 -0.11 3.51 18.70
C ARG A 503 -0.15 2.00 18.93
N TYR A 504 0.28 1.22 17.96
CA TYR A 504 0.30 -0.24 18.03
C TYR A 504 1.33 -0.75 19.02
N TYR A 505 2.53 -0.18 19.01
CA TYR A 505 3.64 -0.65 19.83
C TYR A 505 3.68 -0.03 21.24
N TYR A 506 3.17 1.19 21.39
CA TYR A 506 3.15 1.95 22.65
C TYR A 506 1.70 2.19 23.08
N ARG A 507 1.20 1.34 23.99
CA ARG A 507 -0.23 1.25 24.28
C ARG A 507 -0.71 2.24 25.32
N SER A 508 0.14 2.60 26.29
CA SER A 508 -0.17 3.57 27.33
C SER A 508 0.47 4.93 27.09
N ASP A 509 -0.07 5.97 27.68
CA ASP A 509 0.50 7.31 27.62
C ASP A 509 1.87 7.38 28.32
N ASP A 510 2.08 6.58 29.38
CA ASP A 510 3.38 6.47 30.05
C ASP A 510 4.45 5.85 29.14
N GLU A 511 4.11 4.77 28.41
CA GLU A 511 5.02 4.18 27.43
C GLU A 511 5.35 5.15 26.30
N ARG A 512 4.35 5.91 25.83
CA ARG A 512 4.51 6.92 24.79
C ARG A 512 5.39 8.07 25.23
N ALA A 513 5.15 8.57 26.44
CA ALA A 513 5.95 9.64 27.04
C ALA A 513 7.40 9.21 27.24
N ALA A 514 7.61 8.00 27.79
CA ALA A 514 8.95 7.43 27.97
C ALA A 514 9.71 7.29 26.65
N ALA A 515 9.05 6.81 25.59
CA ALA A 515 9.65 6.70 24.26
C ALA A 515 10.06 8.06 23.68
N HIS A 516 9.24 9.10 23.89
CA HIS A 516 9.60 10.46 23.47
C HIS A 516 10.73 11.06 24.28
N LEU A 517 10.78 10.84 25.59
CA LEU A 517 11.89 11.33 26.42
C LEU A 517 13.21 10.67 26.05
N GLU A 518 13.21 9.36 25.84
CA GLU A 518 14.39 8.62 25.37
C GLU A 518 14.85 9.12 24.00
N ALA A 519 13.92 9.33 23.06
CA ALA A 519 14.23 9.89 21.76
C ALA A 519 14.80 11.31 21.86
N CYS A 520 14.23 12.17 22.71
CA CYS A 520 14.73 13.52 22.95
C CYS A 520 16.17 13.54 23.47
N GLU A 521 16.49 12.69 24.49
CA GLU A 521 17.83 12.58 25.05
C GLU A 521 18.85 12.17 23.97
N PHE A 522 18.52 11.17 23.18
CA PHE A 522 19.41 10.74 22.10
C PHE A 522 19.60 11.83 21.05
N VAL A 523 18.51 12.40 20.55
CA VAL A 523 18.55 13.42 19.49
C VAL A 523 19.30 14.66 19.96
N ALA A 524 19.11 15.10 21.20
CA ALA A 524 19.86 16.22 21.76
C ALA A 524 21.37 15.94 21.81
N SER A 525 21.77 14.76 22.29
CA SER A 525 23.17 14.34 22.35
C SER A 525 23.78 14.22 20.97
N TRP A 526 23.06 13.63 20.03
CA TRP A 526 23.51 13.44 18.66
C TRP A 526 23.64 14.77 17.91
N ALA A 527 22.63 15.66 18.02
CA ALA A 527 22.65 17.00 17.40
C ALA A 527 23.78 17.89 17.96
N ALA A 528 24.19 17.69 19.22
CA ALA A 528 25.31 18.39 19.79
C ALA A 528 26.66 18.08 19.10
N GLY A 529 26.75 16.95 18.39
CA GLY A 529 27.90 16.56 17.58
C GLY A 529 27.89 17.10 16.14
N LEU A 530 26.78 17.69 15.69
CA LEU A 530 26.57 18.19 14.33
C LEU A 530 26.76 19.70 14.22
N ASP A 531 26.78 20.20 12.99
CA ASP A 531 26.75 21.63 12.65
C ASP A 531 25.76 21.90 11.51
N GLY A 532 25.58 23.17 11.18
CA GLY A 532 24.76 23.58 10.05
C GLY A 532 23.29 23.13 10.13
N LYS A 533 22.70 22.85 8.99
CA LYS A 533 21.28 22.47 8.88
C LYS A 533 20.96 21.14 9.56
N GLU A 534 21.87 20.19 9.57
CA GLU A 534 21.65 18.89 10.23
C GLU A 534 21.49 19.05 11.73
N GLN A 535 22.27 19.93 12.34
CA GLN A 535 22.10 20.27 13.76
C GLN A 535 20.73 20.89 14.03
N VAL A 536 20.28 21.82 13.18
CA VAL A 536 18.96 22.45 13.31
C VAL A 536 17.86 21.41 13.27
N ILE A 537 17.91 20.47 12.31
CA ILE A 537 16.93 19.38 12.21
C ILE A 537 16.87 18.60 13.51
N GLY A 538 18.01 18.13 14.01
CA GLY A 538 18.06 17.39 15.27
C GLY A 538 17.51 18.17 16.47
N LEU A 539 17.81 19.46 16.57
CA LEU A 539 17.33 20.28 17.66
C LEU A 539 15.83 20.58 17.59
N VAL A 540 15.27 20.75 16.39
CA VAL A 540 13.81 20.88 16.19
C VAL A 540 13.10 19.56 16.53
N GLU A 541 13.66 18.42 16.14
CA GLU A 541 13.13 17.12 16.53
C GLU A 541 13.17 16.91 18.06
N CYS A 542 14.25 17.32 18.72
CA CYS A 542 14.33 17.27 20.18
C CYS A 542 13.22 18.09 20.86
N LEU A 543 12.97 19.32 20.40
CA LEU A 543 11.87 20.15 20.89
C LEU A 543 10.51 19.48 20.68
N TRP A 544 10.30 18.88 19.51
CA TRP A 544 9.08 18.16 19.22
C TRP A 544 8.88 16.97 20.16
N HIS A 545 9.90 16.14 20.36
CA HIS A 545 9.83 14.99 21.27
C HIS A 545 9.56 15.44 22.72
N GLN A 546 10.21 16.50 23.18
CA GLN A 546 9.97 17.05 24.50
C GLN A 546 8.52 17.54 24.64
N GLY A 547 8.01 18.25 23.62
CA GLY A 547 6.63 18.72 23.61
C GLY A 547 5.61 17.58 23.61
N ALA A 548 5.88 16.53 22.83
CA ALA A 548 5.04 15.34 22.77
C ALA A 548 5.01 14.58 24.11
N ALA A 549 6.15 14.45 24.79
CA ALA A 549 6.21 13.84 26.12
C ALA A 549 5.45 14.67 27.17
N LEU A 550 5.70 15.97 27.24
CA LEU A 550 5.04 16.87 28.20
C LEU A 550 3.53 16.94 28.01
N ARG A 551 3.07 16.88 26.76
CA ARG A 551 1.63 16.81 26.44
C ARG A 551 0.94 15.60 27.11
N LEU A 552 1.67 14.50 27.27
CA LEU A 552 1.15 13.26 27.85
C LEU A 552 1.30 13.21 29.38
N THR A 553 2.33 13.88 29.94
CA THR A 553 2.66 13.78 31.36
C THR A 553 2.32 15.04 32.17
N ASP A 554 2.73 16.20 31.69
CA ASP A 554 2.56 17.49 32.41
C ASP A 554 2.30 18.65 31.44
N PRO A 555 1.06 18.81 30.96
CA PRO A 555 0.71 19.91 30.06
C PRO A 555 0.87 21.29 30.70
N GLY A 556 0.84 21.38 32.04
CA GLY A 556 0.91 22.65 32.81
C GLY A 556 2.28 23.31 32.69
N ASP A 557 3.35 22.54 32.74
CA ASP A 557 4.72 23.04 32.68
C ASP A 557 5.31 23.08 31.27
N MET A 558 4.58 22.57 30.31
CA MET A 558 5.03 22.44 28.91
C MET A 558 5.58 23.74 28.31
N ALA A 559 4.92 24.88 28.56
CA ALA A 559 5.35 26.17 28.02
C ALA A 559 6.69 26.65 28.56
N ALA A 560 6.92 26.47 29.89
CA ALA A 560 8.14 26.89 30.53
C ALA A 560 9.33 26.03 30.14
N GLU A 561 9.15 24.71 30.11
CA GLU A 561 10.17 23.74 29.76
C GLU A 561 10.60 23.89 28.27
N LEU A 562 9.64 23.99 27.36
CA LEU A 562 9.95 24.18 25.95
C LEU A 562 10.59 25.53 25.66
N ALA A 563 10.18 26.59 26.34
CA ALA A 563 10.84 27.90 26.24
C ALA A 563 12.30 27.84 26.70
N SER A 564 12.59 27.12 27.77
CA SER A 564 13.96 26.89 28.25
C SER A 564 14.79 26.13 27.22
N SER A 565 14.21 25.06 26.65
CA SER A 565 14.88 24.25 25.64
C SER A 565 15.11 25.00 24.32
N ALA A 566 14.14 25.81 23.86
CA ALA A 566 14.30 26.65 22.67
C ALA A 566 15.45 27.67 22.81
N ARG A 567 15.58 28.27 24.00
CA ARG A 567 16.72 29.16 24.28
C ARG A 567 18.06 28.42 24.23
N ARG A 568 18.15 27.26 24.87
CA ARG A 568 19.36 26.41 24.81
C ARG A 568 19.70 26.03 23.36
N LEU A 569 18.70 25.67 22.56
CA LEU A 569 18.84 25.38 21.15
C LEU A 569 19.44 26.58 20.40
N SER A 570 18.83 27.76 20.53
CA SER A 570 19.28 28.97 19.86
C SER A 570 20.73 29.34 20.18
N LEU A 571 21.16 29.13 21.43
CA LEU A 571 22.53 29.39 21.89
C LEU A 571 23.53 28.30 21.45
N GLY A 572 23.06 27.09 21.23
CA GLY A 572 23.88 25.93 20.86
C GLY A 572 24.14 25.76 19.36
N LEU A 573 23.54 26.62 18.52
CA LEU A 573 23.71 26.53 17.06
C LEU A 573 25.16 26.80 16.64
N ARG A 574 25.70 25.90 15.81
CA ARG A 574 27.06 25.98 15.27
C ARG A 574 27.02 26.31 13.79
N PRO A 575 27.74 27.36 13.36
CA PRO A 575 27.85 27.66 11.95
C PRO A 575 28.60 26.56 11.22
N SER A 576 28.32 26.39 9.95
CA SER A 576 29.09 25.52 9.05
C SER A 576 29.82 26.37 7.98
N ALA A 577 30.57 25.72 7.12
CA ALA A 577 31.18 26.41 5.98
C ALA A 577 30.16 27.08 5.03
N ALA A 578 28.91 26.58 5.02
CA ALA A 578 27.86 27.03 4.12
C ALA A 578 26.82 27.95 4.81
N TYR A 579 26.73 27.97 6.14
CA TYR A 579 25.66 28.66 6.86
C TYR A 579 26.14 29.37 8.11
N THR A 580 25.73 30.63 8.27
CA THR A 580 25.90 31.43 9.48
C THR A 580 24.85 31.06 10.54
N VAL A 581 25.10 31.45 11.79
CA VAL A 581 24.11 31.24 12.89
C VAL A 581 22.77 31.93 12.58
N ALA A 582 22.77 33.09 11.95
CA ALA A 582 21.56 33.84 11.58
C ALA A 582 20.73 33.03 10.57
N GLU A 583 21.36 32.54 9.50
CA GLU A 583 20.70 31.71 8.47
C GLU A 583 20.18 30.38 9.06
N LEU A 584 20.88 29.82 10.04
CA LEU A 584 20.42 28.60 10.75
C LEU A 584 19.20 28.86 11.64
N LYS A 585 19.11 30.03 12.24
CA LYS A 585 17.91 30.45 12.98
C LYS A 585 16.72 30.64 12.05
N ASP A 586 16.93 31.31 10.91
CA ASP A 586 15.90 31.48 9.89
C ASP A 586 15.42 30.12 9.36
N TYR A 587 16.32 29.19 9.12
CA TYR A 587 15.99 27.82 8.72
C TYR A 587 15.22 27.06 9.81
N ALA A 588 15.56 27.23 11.09
CA ALA A 588 14.82 26.62 12.18
C ALA A 588 13.38 27.15 12.28
N MET A 589 13.21 28.46 12.11
CA MET A 589 11.89 29.10 12.09
C MET A 589 11.05 28.64 10.90
N GLU A 590 11.65 28.57 9.70
CA GLU A 590 10.99 28.06 8.50
C GLU A 590 10.50 26.62 8.75
N ARG A 591 11.37 25.73 9.22
CA ARG A 591 11.01 24.34 9.49
C ARG A 591 9.86 24.22 10.49
N MET A 592 9.93 24.89 11.62
CA MET A 592 8.86 24.89 12.62
C MET A 592 7.54 25.43 12.06
N SER A 593 7.61 26.41 11.14
CA SER A 593 6.43 27.08 10.57
C SER A 593 5.73 26.29 9.49
N VAL A 594 6.44 25.42 8.77
CA VAL A 594 5.84 24.57 7.71
C VAL A 594 5.49 23.18 8.23
N ASP A 595 5.94 22.79 9.42
CA ASP A 595 5.73 21.48 10.00
C ASP A 595 4.40 21.43 10.77
N GLU A 596 3.36 20.94 10.11
CA GLU A 596 2.02 20.82 10.70
C GLU A 596 2.00 19.97 11.96
N GLU A 597 2.79 18.89 12.02
CA GLU A 597 2.82 18.00 13.17
C GLU A 597 3.50 18.65 14.39
N PHE A 598 4.53 19.45 14.13
CA PHE A 598 5.16 20.29 15.16
C PHE A 598 4.14 21.32 15.69
N GLN A 599 3.46 22.02 14.76
CA GLN A 599 2.46 23.02 15.13
C GLN A 599 1.30 22.40 15.92
N ASP A 600 0.77 21.24 15.49
CA ASP A 600 -0.29 20.53 16.20
C ASP A 600 0.14 20.15 17.63
N THR A 601 1.36 19.64 17.79
CA THR A 601 1.90 19.32 19.12
C THR A 601 2.00 20.56 20.02
N MET A 602 2.36 21.72 19.47
CA MET A 602 2.53 22.98 20.22
C MET A 602 1.23 23.76 20.40
N SER A 603 0.18 23.48 19.63
CA SER A 603 -1.09 24.23 19.64
C SER A 603 -1.89 24.09 20.93
N ASN A 604 -1.64 23.05 21.72
CA ASN A 604 -2.34 22.81 22.98
C ASN A 604 -2.12 23.91 24.04
N VAL A 605 -1.06 24.70 23.89
CA VAL A 605 -0.78 25.85 24.76
C VAL A 605 -0.86 27.13 23.93
N SER A 606 -1.82 27.98 24.26
CA SER A 606 -2.07 29.23 23.53
C SER A 606 -0.80 30.11 23.46
N GLY A 607 -0.43 30.48 22.23
CA GLY A 607 0.74 31.34 21.97
C GLY A 607 2.10 30.67 22.14
N LEU A 608 2.17 29.38 22.52
CA LEU A 608 3.44 28.67 22.70
C LEU A 608 4.26 28.64 21.41
N PHE A 609 3.64 28.28 20.29
CA PHE A 609 4.32 28.24 18.99
C PHE A 609 4.98 29.58 18.64
N SER A 610 4.23 30.68 18.70
CA SER A 610 4.75 32.03 18.41
C SER A 610 5.89 32.42 19.36
N ARG A 611 5.80 32.03 20.65
CA ARG A 611 6.85 32.26 21.62
C ARG A 611 8.11 31.46 21.32
N LEU A 612 7.99 30.20 20.89
CA LEU A 612 9.15 29.38 20.52
C LEU A 612 9.87 29.96 19.30
N VAL A 613 9.12 30.39 18.28
CA VAL A 613 9.66 31.06 17.10
C VAL A 613 10.40 32.34 17.50
N GLN A 614 9.81 33.17 18.36
CA GLN A 614 10.46 34.38 18.86
C GLN A 614 11.75 34.06 19.62
N LEU A 615 11.77 33.08 20.54
CA LEU A 615 12.95 32.72 21.33
C LEU A 615 14.10 32.19 20.48
N VAL A 616 13.81 31.49 19.38
CA VAL A 616 14.82 31.03 18.44
C VAL A 616 15.42 32.19 17.62
N SER A 617 14.60 33.20 17.27
CA SER A 617 15.03 34.36 16.47
C SER A 617 15.77 35.43 17.28
N GLU A 618 15.59 35.49 18.61
CA GLU A 618 16.24 36.51 19.45
C GLU A 618 17.77 36.49 19.29
N PRO A 619 18.40 37.68 19.12
CA PRO A 619 19.84 37.76 19.18
C PRO A 619 20.35 37.35 20.57
N PRO A 620 21.56 36.78 20.69
CA PRO A 620 22.12 36.51 22.00
C PRO A 620 22.16 37.83 22.78
N SER A 621 21.46 37.87 23.94
CA SER A 621 21.44 39.02 24.80
C SER A 621 22.89 39.40 25.16
N GLN A 622 23.34 40.56 24.71
CA GLN A 622 24.60 41.17 25.17
C GLN A 622 24.43 41.48 26.66
N GLY A 623 25.00 40.66 27.47
CA GLY A 623 25.04 40.96 28.88
C GLY A 623 24.81 39.76 29.78
N LEU A 624 25.90 39.13 30.15
CA LEU A 624 26.27 38.74 31.51
C LEU A 624 27.67 38.13 31.44
N THR A 625 28.66 39.02 31.25
CA THR A 625 29.98 38.74 31.81
C THR A 625 29.85 38.94 33.32
N GLU A 626 29.73 37.83 34.07
CA GLU A 626 30.26 37.68 35.40
C GLU A 626 30.66 36.22 35.63
#